data_9a75d7953677e568bb454358f9e59ae7
#
_entry.id   9a75d7953677e568bb454358f9e59ae7
#
_cell.length_a   1.000
_cell.length_b   1.000
_cell.length_c   1.000
_cell.angle_alpha   90.00
_cell.angle_beta   90.00
_cell.angle_gamma   90.00
#
_symmetry.space_group_name_H-M   'P 1'
#
loop_
_entity.id
_entity.type
_entity.pdbx_description
1 polymer ?
#
loop_
_entity_poly.entity_id
_entity_poly.type
_entity_poly.pdbx_seq_one_letter_code
_entity_poly.pdbx_strand_id
1 'polypeptide(L)'
;MNILDEIVAKTKSKLEEKKQGLSLEELSSKIDFENLKETNFKKSLQNKAEAIIAEIKKASPSAGIISDNFDPVLKSKEYESFGASALSILTEEDYFLGNIEYIKDVKAITSLPILRKDFIVDEYQIYESKLIGADCILLIASILNDEELKNFSEIAERLKLDYIIEVHDEEELQRVQHFSNAIIGVNNRNLKTFDVDINNSVELKKIFEGENIFIAESGIKSKKDIEYLQQHNINVFLIGESLMKGDFFET
;
A
#
# COMPACT_ATOMS: atom_id res chain seq x y z
N MET A 1 10.64 21.83 5.29
CA MET A 1 9.70 20.70 5.53
C MET A 1 9.46 20.10 4.16
N ASN A 2 9.70 18.84 3.97
CA ASN A 2 9.39 18.18 2.69
C ASN A 2 7.91 17.77 2.68
N ILE A 3 7.38 17.37 1.53
CA ILE A 3 5.95 17.02 1.38
C ILE A 3 5.54 15.87 2.31
N LEU A 4 6.43 14.92 2.57
CA LEU A 4 6.16 13.79 3.45
C LEU A 4 5.94 14.25 4.90
N ASP A 5 6.79 15.16 5.38
CA ASP A 5 6.64 15.75 6.72
C ASP A 5 5.31 16.50 6.87
N GLU A 6 4.87 17.20 5.80
CA GLU A 6 3.60 17.93 5.78
C GLU A 6 2.42 16.96 5.85
N ILE A 7 2.44 15.87 5.06
CA ILE A 7 1.40 14.85 5.07
C ILE A 7 1.31 14.21 6.46
N VAL A 8 2.45 13.79 7.03
CA VAL A 8 2.50 13.16 8.36
C VAL A 8 1.95 14.10 9.43
N ALA A 9 2.37 15.37 9.43
CA ALA A 9 1.88 16.35 10.40
C ALA A 9 0.36 16.56 10.31
N LYS A 10 -0.16 16.63 9.09
CA LYS A 10 -1.59 16.82 8.83
C LYS A 10 -2.39 15.57 9.21
N THR A 11 -1.88 14.37 8.89
CA THR A 11 -2.49 13.10 9.31
C THR A 11 -2.59 13.02 10.83
N LYS A 12 -1.51 13.32 11.55
CA LYS A 12 -1.52 13.35 13.04
C LYS A 12 -2.57 14.32 13.59
N SER A 13 -2.66 15.53 13.03
CA SER A 13 -3.66 16.52 13.46
C SER A 13 -5.10 16.03 13.27
N LYS A 14 -5.42 15.46 12.10
CA LYS A 14 -6.74 14.89 11.82
C LYS A 14 -7.08 13.71 12.74
N LEU A 15 -6.09 12.90 13.08
CA LEU A 15 -6.29 11.77 14.00
C LEU A 15 -6.66 12.21 15.40
N GLU A 16 -6.08 13.29 15.91
CA GLU A 16 -6.45 13.83 17.21
C GLU A 16 -7.93 14.28 17.23
N GLU A 17 -8.41 14.90 16.15
CA GLU A 17 -9.84 15.25 16.00
C GLU A 17 -10.73 14.01 15.92
N LYS A 18 -10.34 12.99 15.13
CA LYS A 18 -11.08 11.71 15.02
C LYS A 18 -11.20 11.01 16.39
N LYS A 19 -10.11 10.96 17.15
CA LYS A 19 -10.06 10.32 18.48
C LYS A 19 -10.95 11.03 19.51
N GLN A 20 -11.21 12.35 19.36
CA GLN A 20 -12.17 13.07 20.21
C GLN A 20 -13.62 12.64 19.91
N GLY A 21 -13.93 12.28 18.66
CA GLY A 21 -15.26 11.81 18.25
C GLY A 21 -15.52 10.32 18.53
N LEU A 22 -14.48 9.50 18.41
CA LEU A 22 -14.53 8.06 18.66
C LEU A 22 -13.16 7.62 19.20
N SER A 23 -13.09 7.26 20.47
CA SER A 23 -11.84 6.83 21.10
C SER A 23 -11.31 5.52 20.52
N LEU A 24 -10.00 5.24 20.73
CA LEU A 24 -9.40 3.99 20.33
C LEU A 24 -10.09 2.79 21.01
N GLU A 25 -10.46 2.92 22.28
CA GLU A 25 -11.17 1.88 23.04
C GLU A 25 -12.53 1.58 22.41
N GLU A 26 -13.32 2.60 22.10
CA GLU A 26 -14.61 2.44 21.44
C GLU A 26 -14.47 1.88 20.02
N LEU A 27 -13.43 2.31 19.27
CA LEU A 27 -13.14 1.81 17.94
C LEU A 27 -12.78 0.31 17.99
N SER A 28 -11.86 -0.07 18.88
CA SER A 28 -11.41 -1.46 19.04
C SER A 28 -12.52 -2.38 19.52
N SER A 29 -13.44 -1.87 20.37
CA SER A 29 -14.59 -2.67 20.86
C SER A 29 -15.57 -3.10 19.77
N LYS A 30 -15.53 -2.45 18.60
CA LYS A 30 -16.35 -2.83 17.43
C LYS A 30 -15.81 -4.03 16.67
N ILE A 31 -14.59 -4.49 16.99
CA ILE A 31 -13.96 -5.63 16.32
C ILE A 31 -14.34 -6.91 17.05
N ASP A 32 -14.88 -7.85 16.31
CA ASP A 32 -15.15 -9.21 16.81
C ASP A 32 -13.85 -10.05 16.76
N PHE A 33 -13.08 -9.97 17.85
CA PHE A 33 -11.79 -10.68 17.97
C PHE A 33 -11.92 -12.20 17.95
N GLU A 34 -13.08 -12.77 18.33
CA GLU A 34 -13.32 -14.22 18.35
C GLU A 34 -13.52 -14.79 16.95
N ASN A 35 -14.05 -13.98 16.03
CA ASN A 35 -14.37 -14.40 14.66
C ASN A 35 -13.47 -13.74 13.59
N LEU A 36 -12.28 -13.26 13.95
CA LEU A 36 -11.33 -12.69 12.99
C LEU A 36 -10.90 -13.74 11.95
N LYS A 37 -11.08 -13.40 10.68
CA LYS A 37 -10.63 -14.23 9.56
C LYS A 37 -9.28 -13.75 9.06
N GLU A 38 -8.45 -14.71 8.64
CA GLU A 38 -7.21 -14.43 7.89
C GLU A 38 -7.56 -13.72 6.58
N THR A 39 -6.70 -12.79 6.19
CA THR A 39 -6.81 -12.15 4.89
C THR A 39 -6.16 -13.01 3.80
N ASN A 40 -6.41 -12.64 2.55
CA ASN A 40 -5.86 -13.35 1.40
C ASN A 40 -4.83 -12.50 0.63
N PHE A 41 -4.45 -11.32 1.15
CA PHE A 41 -3.61 -10.39 0.39
C PHE A 41 -2.25 -11.02 0.06
N LYS A 42 -1.52 -11.49 1.07
CA LYS A 42 -0.23 -12.16 0.89
C LYS A 42 -0.35 -13.40 0.00
N LYS A 43 -1.39 -14.23 0.20
CA LYS A 43 -1.64 -15.43 -0.60
C LYS A 43 -1.93 -15.12 -2.06
N SER A 44 -2.61 -14.00 -2.36
CA SER A 44 -2.94 -13.60 -3.74
C SER A 44 -1.71 -13.25 -4.58
N LEU A 45 -0.59 -12.93 -3.93
CA LEU A 45 0.66 -12.55 -4.55
C LEU A 45 1.65 -13.72 -4.70
N GLN A 46 1.50 -14.76 -3.88
CA GLN A 46 2.45 -15.87 -3.81
C GLN A 46 2.39 -16.80 -5.02
N ASN A 47 3.54 -17.38 -5.39
CA ASN A 47 3.67 -18.42 -6.41
C ASN A 47 3.10 -18.07 -7.79
N LYS A 48 3.06 -16.78 -8.12
CA LYS A 48 2.70 -16.29 -9.44
C LYS A 48 3.95 -15.92 -10.23
N ALA A 49 3.93 -16.21 -11.53
CA ALA A 49 4.97 -15.74 -12.43
C ALA A 49 4.94 -14.20 -12.55
N GLU A 50 3.74 -13.63 -12.40
CA GLU A 50 3.49 -12.19 -12.38
C GLU A 50 2.31 -11.91 -11.45
N ALA A 51 2.46 -11.01 -10.48
CA ALA A 51 1.39 -10.55 -9.62
C ALA A 51 1.30 -9.02 -9.65
N ILE A 52 0.14 -8.50 -10.02
CA ILE A 52 -0.10 -7.05 -10.09
C ILE A 52 -1.05 -6.64 -8.97
N ILE A 53 -0.60 -5.68 -8.15
CA ILE A 53 -1.43 -4.90 -7.23
C ILE A 53 -1.82 -3.64 -7.99
N ALA A 54 -3.08 -3.57 -8.43
CA ALA A 54 -3.56 -2.44 -9.21
C ALA A 54 -4.04 -1.30 -8.31
N GLU A 55 -3.42 -0.14 -8.44
CA GLU A 55 -3.70 1.00 -7.56
C GLU A 55 -4.79 1.90 -8.12
N ILE A 56 -5.81 2.16 -7.30
CA ILE A 56 -6.92 3.09 -7.55
C ILE A 56 -6.59 4.42 -6.86
N LYS A 57 -6.29 5.44 -7.69
CA LYS A 57 -5.78 6.73 -7.23
C LYS A 57 -6.33 7.89 -8.05
N LYS A 58 -7.00 8.84 -7.39
CA LYS A 58 -7.58 10.01 -8.04
C LYS A 58 -6.53 11.07 -8.39
N ALA A 59 -5.61 11.32 -7.48
CA ALA A 59 -4.60 12.36 -7.59
C ALA A 59 -3.30 11.96 -6.89
N SER A 60 -2.22 12.69 -7.13
CA SER A 60 -0.98 12.62 -6.35
C SER A 60 -0.25 13.96 -6.35
N PRO A 61 0.63 14.25 -5.36
CA PRO A 61 1.42 15.48 -5.33
C PRO A 61 2.27 15.71 -6.57
N SER A 62 2.76 14.64 -7.21
CA SER A 62 3.63 14.71 -8.38
C SER A 62 2.89 14.84 -9.72
N ALA A 63 1.68 14.28 -9.83
CA ALA A 63 0.93 14.24 -11.09
C ALA A 63 -0.33 15.14 -11.09
N GLY A 64 -0.70 15.71 -9.94
CA GLY A 64 -1.99 16.41 -9.80
C GLY A 64 -3.16 15.44 -9.93
N ILE A 65 -4.26 15.89 -10.51
CA ILE A 65 -5.44 15.05 -10.80
C ILE A 65 -5.09 14.09 -11.95
N ILE A 66 -5.23 12.78 -11.70
CA ILE A 66 -4.94 11.72 -12.68
C ILE A 66 -6.20 11.33 -13.46
N SER A 67 -7.37 11.37 -12.79
CA SER A 67 -8.66 11.04 -13.40
C SER A 67 -9.73 12.02 -12.97
N ASP A 68 -10.28 12.76 -13.94
CA ASP A 68 -11.39 13.72 -13.68
C ASP A 68 -12.71 12.99 -13.39
N ASN A 69 -12.97 11.88 -14.08
CA ASN A 69 -14.14 11.02 -13.89
C ASN A 69 -13.79 9.81 -13.01
N PHE A 70 -13.30 10.09 -11.79
CA PHE A 70 -12.84 9.04 -10.88
C PHE A 70 -14.03 8.28 -10.26
N ASP A 71 -14.07 6.98 -10.52
CA ASP A 71 -15.02 6.03 -9.90
C ASP A 71 -14.23 4.79 -9.44
N PRO A 72 -14.02 4.60 -8.13
CA PRO A 72 -13.24 3.47 -7.61
C PRO A 72 -13.93 2.12 -7.85
N VAL A 73 -15.26 2.09 -7.89
CA VAL A 73 -16.05 0.86 -8.13
C VAL A 73 -15.92 0.41 -9.58
N LEU A 74 -16.04 1.32 -10.54
CA LEU A 74 -15.82 1.00 -11.96
C LEU A 74 -14.38 0.57 -12.20
N LYS A 75 -13.42 1.29 -11.61
CA LYS A 75 -12.00 0.99 -11.78
C LYS A 75 -11.62 -0.36 -11.19
N SER A 76 -12.21 -0.74 -10.05
CA SER A 76 -11.96 -2.07 -9.46
C SER A 76 -12.44 -3.22 -10.37
N LYS A 77 -13.59 -3.07 -11.04
CA LYS A 77 -14.09 -4.06 -12.01
C LYS A 77 -13.18 -4.18 -13.25
N GLU A 78 -12.68 -3.05 -13.75
CA GLU A 78 -11.71 -3.05 -14.84
C GLU A 78 -10.44 -3.83 -14.45
N TYR A 79 -9.91 -3.58 -13.25
CA TYR A 79 -8.71 -4.23 -12.75
C TYR A 79 -8.92 -5.72 -12.44
N GLU A 80 -10.09 -6.10 -11.93
CA GLU A 80 -10.44 -7.52 -11.76
C GLU A 80 -10.53 -8.23 -13.13
N SER A 81 -11.14 -7.59 -14.12
CA SER A 81 -11.21 -8.12 -15.51
C SER A 81 -9.84 -8.18 -16.17
N PHE A 82 -8.95 -7.27 -15.85
CA PHE A 82 -7.55 -7.28 -16.29
C PHE A 82 -6.75 -8.44 -15.69
N GLY A 83 -7.19 -9.01 -14.57
CA GLY A 83 -6.51 -10.09 -13.87
C GLY A 83 -5.57 -9.62 -12.76
N ALA A 84 -5.83 -8.45 -12.17
CA ALA A 84 -5.10 -7.99 -10.98
C ALA A 84 -5.14 -9.06 -9.87
N SER A 85 -4.06 -9.16 -9.12
CA SER A 85 -3.95 -10.09 -7.98
C SER A 85 -4.54 -9.51 -6.70
N ALA A 86 -4.46 -8.20 -6.56
CA ALA A 86 -4.96 -7.41 -5.44
C ALA A 86 -5.22 -5.96 -5.89
N LEU A 87 -5.91 -5.22 -5.06
CA LEU A 87 -6.13 -3.79 -5.25
C LEU A 87 -5.37 -2.99 -4.19
N SER A 88 -4.91 -1.79 -4.56
CA SER A 88 -4.41 -0.76 -3.65
C SER A 88 -5.32 0.45 -3.76
N ILE A 89 -5.88 0.93 -2.65
CA ILE A 89 -6.85 2.04 -2.65
C ILE A 89 -6.31 3.17 -1.79
N LEU A 90 -6.11 4.34 -2.41
CA LEU A 90 -5.69 5.55 -1.72
C LEU A 90 -6.81 6.06 -0.81
N THR A 91 -6.49 6.23 0.48
CA THR A 91 -7.42 6.78 1.47
C THR A 91 -6.98 8.12 2.04
N GLU A 92 -5.76 8.58 1.74
CA GLU A 92 -5.29 9.91 2.12
C GLU A 92 -6.08 10.99 1.36
N GLU A 93 -6.70 11.92 2.12
CA GLU A 93 -7.73 12.82 1.60
C GLU A 93 -7.19 14.10 0.96
N ASP A 94 -6.09 14.65 1.47
CA ASP A 94 -5.68 16.01 1.16
C ASP A 94 -4.79 16.12 -0.08
N TYR A 95 -3.87 15.19 -0.23
CA TYR A 95 -2.85 15.20 -1.28
C TYR A 95 -3.14 14.19 -2.39
N PHE A 96 -3.85 13.10 -2.05
CA PHE A 96 -4.22 12.05 -3.01
C PHE A 96 -5.71 12.05 -3.34
N LEU A 97 -6.51 12.89 -2.69
CA LEU A 97 -7.97 13.01 -2.84
C LEU A 97 -8.66 11.63 -2.65
N GLY A 98 -8.11 10.83 -1.70
CA GLY A 98 -8.64 9.54 -1.32
C GLY A 98 -9.82 9.64 -0.36
N ASN A 99 -10.39 8.48 -0.01
CA ASN A 99 -11.42 8.38 1.01
C ASN A 99 -11.50 6.95 1.53
N ILE A 100 -11.68 6.77 2.85
CA ILE A 100 -11.83 5.45 3.46
C ILE A 100 -13.08 4.70 2.97
N GLU A 101 -14.14 5.42 2.58
CA GLU A 101 -15.36 4.81 2.06
C GLU A 101 -15.12 4.08 0.73
N TYR A 102 -14.10 4.45 -0.06
CA TYR A 102 -13.76 3.73 -1.29
C TYR A 102 -13.41 2.26 -1.04
N ILE A 103 -12.79 1.94 0.12
CA ILE A 103 -12.51 0.55 0.49
C ILE A 103 -13.81 -0.21 0.71
N LYS A 104 -14.78 0.35 1.45
CA LYS A 104 -16.07 -0.28 1.71
C LYS A 104 -16.86 -0.51 0.43
N ASP A 105 -16.94 0.52 -0.44
CA ASP A 105 -17.67 0.45 -1.71
C ASP A 105 -17.09 -0.62 -2.64
N VAL A 106 -15.76 -0.67 -2.76
CA VAL A 106 -15.07 -1.65 -3.57
C VAL A 106 -15.17 -3.06 -2.96
N LYS A 107 -15.02 -3.19 -1.63
CA LYS A 107 -15.11 -4.49 -0.94
C LYS A 107 -16.49 -5.14 -1.10
N ALA A 108 -17.55 -4.34 -1.26
CA ALA A 108 -18.91 -4.83 -1.45
C ALA A 108 -19.11 -5.55 -2.81
N ILE A 109 -18.23 -5.34 -3.79
CA ILE A 109 -18.44 -5.79 -5.17
C ILE A 109 -17.30 -6.65 -5.74
N THR A 110 -16.16 -6.77 -5.07
CA THR A 110 -15.01 -7.57 -5.53
C THR A 110 -14.58 -8.59 -4.50
N SER A 111 -14.02 -9.70 -4.96
CA SER A 111 -13.35 -10.70 -4.12
C SER A 111 -11.84 -10.45 -3.99
N LEU A 112 -11.29 -9.50 -4.74
CA LEU A 112 -9.87 -9.17 -4.65
C LEU A 112 -9.52 -8.60 -3.28
N PRO A 113 -8.40 -9.00 -2.69
CA PRO A 113 -7.93 -8.42 -1.45
C PRO A 113 -7.46 -6.97 -1.66
N ILE A 114 -7.66 -6.14 -0.64
CA ILE A 114 -7.47 -4.69 -0.72
C ILE A 114 -6.40 -4.22 0.26
N LEU A 115 -5.38 -3.52 -0.26
CA LEU A 115 -4.43 -2.72 0.49
C LEU A 115 -5.02 -1.33 0.76
N ARG A 116 -5.11 -0.92 2.03
CA ARG A 116 -5.28 0.50 2.38
C ARG A 116 -3.94 1.22 2.15
N LYS A 117 -3.87 2.05 1.13
CA LYS A 117 -2.70 2.88 0.83
C LYS A 117 -2.89 4.24 1.50
N ASP A 118 -2.22 4.42 2.63
CA ASP A 118 -2.33 5.60 3.49
C ASP A 118 -1.03 5.80 4.27
N PHE A 119 -0.87 6.94 4.92
CA PHE A 119 0.23 7.23 5.84
C PHE A 119 -0.19 6.83 7.26
N ILE A 120 0.11 5.59 7.64
CA ILE A 120 -0.20 5.08 8.97
C ILE A 120 0.86 5.56 9.95
N VAL A 121 0.44 6.38 10.91
CA VAL A 121 1.28 7.03 11.92
C VAL A 121 0.78 6.81 13.35
N ASP A 122 -0.31 6.04 13.50
CA ASP A 122 -0.94 5.77 14.78
C ASP A 122 -1.72 4.44 14.72
N GLU A 123 -1.74 3.69 15.80
CA GLU A 123 -2.46 2.42 15.90
C GLU A 123 -3.95 2.53 15.61
N TYR A 124 -4.56 3.68 15.88
CA TYR A 124 -5.96 3.96 15.55
C TYR A 124 -6.29 3.64 14.08
N GLN A 125 -5.38 4.01 13.16
CA GLN A 125 -5.58 3.75 11.72
C GLN A 125 -5.55 2.26 11.40
N ILE A 126 -4.83 1.45 12.17
CA ILE A 126 -4.76 -0.01 11.95
C ILE A 126 -6.10 -0.67 12.34
N TYR A 127 -6.68 -0.29 13.49
CA TYR A 127 -8.01 -0.74 13.88
C TYR A 127 -9.09 -0.24 12.91
N GLU A 128 -9.00 1.03 12.49
CA GLU A 128 -9.90 1.60 11.47
C GLU A 128 -9.81 0.81 10.16
N SER A 129 -8.59 0.43 9.71
CA SER A 129 -8.39 -0.38 8.51
C SER A 129 -9.12 -1.71 8.56
N LYS A 130 -9.08 -2.39 9.71
CA LYS A 130 -9.82 -3.64 9.90
C LYS A 130 -11.34 -3.43 9.77
N LEU A 131 -11.87 -2.39 10.40
CA LEU A 131 -13.31 -2.09 10.40
C LEU A 131 -13.86 -1.68 9.04
N ILE A 132 -13.05 -0.99 8.23
CA ILE A 132 -13.47 -0.61 6.87
C ILE A 132 -13.32 -1.74 5.85
N GLY A 133 -12.74 -2.89 6.25
CA GLY A 133 -12.63 -4.09 5.41
C GLY A 133 -11.34 -4.16 4.58
N ALA A 134 -10.28 -3.44 4.93
CA ALA A 134 -8.97 -3.65 4.34
C ALA A 134 -8.43 -5.05 4.68
N ASP A 135 -7.68 -5.64 3.77
CA ASP A 135 -6.99 -6.93 3.96
C ASP A 135 -5.51 -6.73 4.27
N CYS A 136 -4.95 -5.61 3.86
CA CYS A 136 -3.55 -5.24 4.02
C CYS A 136 -3.42 -3.75 4.35
N ILE A 137 -2.37 -3.40 5.09
CA ILE A 137 -2.01 -2.01 5.40
C ILE A 137 -0.60 -1.69 4.93
N LEU A 138 -0.30 -0.38 4.83
CA LEU A 138 1.02 0.13 4.49
C LEU A 138 1.70 0.71 5.72
N LEU A 139 2.91 0.24 6.02
CA LEU A 139 3.82 0.82 7.00
C LEU A 139 5.02 1.37 6.25
N ILE A 140 5.35 2.65 6.43
CA ILE A 140 6.42 3.32 5.68
C ILE A 140 7.64 3.49 6.58
N ALA A 141 8.76 2.85 6.25
CA ALA A 141 9.95 2.82 7.07
C ALA A 141 10.55 4.22 7.32
N SER A 142 10.43 5.13 6.34
CA SER A 142 10.96 6.50 6.46
C SER A 142 10.20 7.40 7.43
N ILE A 143 8.95 7.06 7.81
CA ILE A 143 8.14 7.86 8.74
C ILE A 143 7.93 7.20 10.09
N LEU A 144 8.30 5.93 10.25
CA LEU A 144 8.14 5.15 11.48
C LEU A 144 9.51 4.77 12.04
N ASN A 145 9.69 4.90 13.35
CA ASN A 145 10.84 4.35 14.03
C ASN A 145 10.68 2.85 14.27
N ASP A 146 11.74 2.18 14.76
CA ASP A 146 11.76 0.72 14.92
C ASP A 146 10.74 0.22 15.96
N GLU A 147 10.46 0.99 17.00
CA GLU A 147 9.45 0.67 18.01
C GLU A 147 8.04 0.77 17.42
N GLU A 148 7.77 1.82 16.64
CA GLU A 148 6.50 2.00 15.94
C GLU A 148 6.29 0.90 14.89
N LEU A 149 7.29 0.58 14.06
CA LEU A 149 7.23 -0.51 13.08
C LEU A 149 6.89 -1.84 13.76
N LYS A 150 7.59 -2.16 14.86
CA LYS A 150 7.33 -3.36 15.65
C LYS A 150 5.92 -3.39 16.23
N ASN A 151 5.52 -2.33 16.91
CA ASN A 151 4.20 -2.26 17.53
C ASN A 151 3.08 -2.36 16.48
N PHE A 152 3.20 -1.64 15.36
CA PHE A 152 2.17 -1.62 14.32
C PHE A 152 2.07 -2.96 13.60
N SER A 153 3.20 -3.64 13.36
CA SER A 153 3.18 -5.00 12.78
C SER A 153 2.52 -6.02 13.72
N GLU A 154 2.81 -5.97 15.02
CA GLU A 154 2.18 -6.82 16.03
C GLU A 154 0.66 -6.59 16.11
N ILE A 155 0.21 -5.33 16.01
CA ILE A 155 -1.22 -4.99 15.97
C ILE A 155 -1.85 -5.54 14.69
N ALA A 156 -1.22 -5.36 13.53
CA ALA A 156 -1.71 -5.88 12.27
C ALA A 156 -1.87 -7.41 12.31
N GLU A 157 -0.87 -8.14 12.80
CA GLU A 157 -0.91 -9.59 12.96
C GLU A 157 -2.04 -10.04 13.91
N ARG A 158 -2.22 -9.36 15.04
CA ARG A 158 -3.31 -9.61 15.98
C ARG A 158 -4.68 -9.43 15.35
N LEU A 159 -4.81 -8.44 14.46
CA LEU A 159 -6.03 -8.15 13.72
C LEU A 159 -6.20 -9.01 12.46
N LYS A 160 -5.27 -9.92 12.18
CA LYS A 160 -5.27 -10.74 10.97
C LYS A 160 -5.26 -9.88 9.70
N LEU A 161 -4.49 -8.79 9.71
CA LEU A 161 -4.19 -7.98 8.54
C LEU A 161 -2.81 -8.37 8.01
N ASP A 162 -2.67 -8.51 6.70
CA ASP A 162 -1.37 -8.50 6.06
C ASP A 162 -0.80 -7.07 6.11
N TYR A 163 0.53 -6.90 6.00
CA TYR A 163 1.14 -5.58 5.95
C TYR A 163 2.33 -5.54 5.00
N ILE A 164 2.43 -4.43 4.29
CA ILE A 164 3.59 -4.08 3.49
C ILE A 164 4.43 -3.12 4.32
N ILE A 165 5.76 -3.36 4.38
CA ILE A 165 6.69 -2.34 4.84
C ILE A 165 7.36 -1.74 3.60
N GLU A 166 7.07 -0.46 3.33
CA GLU A 166 7.63 0.30 2.22
C GLU A 166 9.00 0.86 2.59
N VAL A 167 9.98 0.63 1.72
CA VAL A 167 11.37 1.11 1.86
C VAL A 167 11.83 1.82 0.59
N HIS A 168 12.81 2.74 0.74
CA HIS A 168 13.32 3.55 -0.36
C HIS A 168 14.82 3.33 -0.62
N ASP A 169 15.56 2.84 0.37
CA ASP A 169 17.00 2.67 0.31
C ASP A 169 17.50 1.46 1.11
N GLU A 170 18.80 1.23 1.06
CA GLU A 170 19.46 0.11 1.73
C GLU A 170 19.34 0.20 3.26
N GLU A 171 19.45 1.39 3.86
CA GLU A 171 19.36 1.57 5.30
C GLU A 171 17.97 1.16 5.81
N GLU A 172 16.92 1.60 5.14
CA GLU A 172 15.54 1.22 5.46
C GLU A 172 15.32 -0.29 5.26
N LEU A 173 15.86 -0.87 4.17
CA LEU A 173 15.76 -2.31 3.91
C LEU A 173 16.41 -3.14 5.01
N GLN A 174 17.62 -2.77 5.44
CA GLN A 174 18.32 -3.46 6.53
C GLN A 174 17.55 -3.42 7.84
N ARG A 175 16.87 -2.30 8.13
CA ARG A 175 16.02 -2.17 9.32
C ARG A 175 14.81 -3.12 9.31
N VAL A 176 14.29 -3.50 8.15
CA VAL A 176 12.98 -4.17 8.06
C VAL A 176 13.03 -5.61 7.57
N GLN A 177 14.11 -6.08 6.95
CA GLN A 177 14.18 -7.43 6.37
C GLN A 177 14.04 -8.58 7.39
N HIS A 178 14.12 -8.29 8.68
CA HIS A 178 13.93 -9.27 9.75
C HIS A 178 12.45 -9.49 10.14
N PHE A 179 11.53 -8.68 9.64
CA PHE A 179 10.09 -8.85 9.85
C PHE A 179 9.56 -9.98 8.96
N SER A 180 9.64 -11.23 9.41
CA SER A 180 9.36 -12.44 8.59
C SER A 180 7.95 -12.51 7.99
N ASN A 181 6.97 -11.87 8.63
CA ASN A 181 5.58 -11.84 8.14
C ASN A 181 5.30 -10.68 7.19
N ALA A 182 6.16 -9.67 7.14
CA ALA A 182 6.00 -8.53 6.26
C ALA A 182 6.05 -8.93 4.78
N ILE A 183 5.42 -8.10 3.96
CA ILE A 183 5.69 -7.98 2.53
C ILE A 183 6.61 -6.77 2.38
N ILE A 184 7.71 -6.86 1.66
CA ILE A 184 8.65 -5.76 1.48
C ILE A 184 8.32 -5.04 0.17
N GLY A 185 7.94 -3.78 0.25
CA GLY A 185 7.67 -2.91 -0.90
C GLY A 185 8.83 -1.95 -1.12
N VAL A 186 9.44 -1.97 -2.29
CA VAL A 186 10.47 -0.99 -2.66
C VAL A 186 9.86 0.09 -3.54
N ASN A 187 9.80 1.29 -3.00
CA ASN A 187 9.32 2.44 -3.74
C ASN A 187 10.45 3.07 -4.55
N ASN A 188 10.34 2.95 -5.87
CA ASN A 188 11.28 3.51 -6.83
C ASN A 188 11.20 5.05 -6.95
N ARG A 189 10.25 5.69 -6.28
CA ARG A 189 10.12 7.14 -6.24
C ARG A 189 10.85 7.71 -5.05
N ASN A 190 11.78 8.60 -5.30
CA ASN A 190 12.38 9.41 -4.24
C ASN A 190 11.34 10.42 -3.72
N LEU A 191 10.96 10.32 -2.45
CA LEU A 191 9.92 11.17 -1.87
C LEU A 191 10.34 12.63 -1.65
N LYS A 192 11.64 12.94 -1.82
CA LYS A 192 12.18 14.30 -1.69
C LYS A 192 12.26 15.04 -3.04
N THR A 193 12.66 14.32 -4.10
CA THR A 193 12.88 14.90 -5.43
C THR A 193 11.80 14.54 -6.44
N PHE A 194 10.97 13.53 -6.13
CA PHE A 194 9.99 12.88 -7.01
C PHE A 194 10.59 12.15 -8.21
N ASP A 195 11.92 12.07 -8.31
CA ASP A 195 12.57 11.26 -9.33
C ASP A 195 12.19 9.78 -9.17
N VAL A 196 12.07 9.08 -10.29
CA VAL A 196 11.66 7.68 -10.33
C VAL A 196 12.69 6.89 -11.12
N ASP A 197 13.27 5.87 -10.48
CA ASP A 197 14.21 4.93 -11.11
C ASP A 197 13.90 3.49 -10.70
N ILE A 198 13.41 2.67 -11.66
CA ILE A 198 13.09 1.25 -11.41
C ILE A 198 14.32 0.40 -11.06
N ASN A 199 15.53 0.89 -11.35
CA ASN A 199 16.78 0.23 -10.93
C ASN A 199 16.93 0.21 -9.42
N ASN A 200 16.28 1.11 -8.66
CA ASN A 200 16.30 1.07 -7.21
C ASN A 200 15.81 -0.29 -6.66
N SER A 201 14.68 -0.80 -7.19
CA SER A 201 14.19 -2.14 -6.82
C SER A 201 15.20 -3.24 -7.17
N VAL A 202 15.91 -3.12 -8.30
CA VAL A 202 16.91 -4.10 -8.74
C VAL A 202 18.11 -4.11 -7.80
N GLU A 203 18.64 -2.93 -7.44
CA GLU A 203 19.80 -2.83 -6.54
C GLU A 203 19.45 -3.33 -5.13
N LEU A 204 18.29 -2.95 -4.60
CA LEU A 204 17.85 -3.44 -3.30
C LEU A 204 17.54 -4.95 -3.31
N LYS A 205 17.04 -5.50 -4.42
CA LYS A 205 16.83 -6.94 -4.55
C LYS A 205 18.11 -7.75 -4.49
N LYS A 206 19.25 -7.22 -4.97
CA LYS A 206 20.55 -7.90 -4.92
C LYS A 206 21.07 -8.11 -3.50
N ILE A 207 20.74 -7.20 -2.59
CA ILE A 207 21.20 -7.21 -1.19
C ILE A 207 20.12 -7.73 -0.23
N PHE A 208 18.92 -8.02 -0.74
CA PHE A 208 17.82 -8.54 0.06
C PHE A 208 18.05 -10.02 0.36
N GLU A 209 18.24 -10.35 1.64
CA GLU A 209 18.50 -11.72 2.13
C GLU A 209 17.23 -12.42 2.66
N GLY A 210 16.09 -11.72 2.74
CA GLY A 210 14.84 -12.26 3.26
C GLY A 210 14.11 -13.18 2.27
N GLU A 211 13.22 -14.01 2.82
CA GLU A 211 12.30 -14.87 2.04
C GLU A 211 10.94 -14.20 1.78
N ASN A 212 10.78 -12.95 2.21
CA ASN A 212 9.55 -12.19 2.07
C ASN A 212 9.18 -11.98 0.60
N ILE A 213 7.89 -11.80 0.33
CA ILE A 213 7.43 -11.25 -0.95
C ILE A 213 8.07 -9.87 -1.12
N PHE A 214 8.67 -9.65 -2.28
CA PHE A 214 9.31 -8.40 -2.64
C PHE A 214 8.54 -7.73 -3.78
N ILE A 215 8.09 -6.49 -3.56
CA ILE A 215 7.28 -5.72 -4.49
C ILE A 215 8.11 -4.56 -5.04
N ALA A 216 8.07 -4.34 -6.35
CA ALA A 216 8.50 -3.08 -6.95
C ALA A 216 7.30 -2.12 -7.07
N GLU A 217 7.45 -0.91 -6.54
CA GLU A 217 6.43 0.14 -6.56
C GLU A 217 6.95 1.38 -7.30
N SER A 218 6.06 2.06 -7.99
CA SER A 218 6.33 3.27 -8.79
C SER A 218 7.21 3.04 -10.02
N GLY A 219 6.97 3.81 -11.07
CA GLY A 219 7.81 3.87 -12.27
C GLY A 219 7.56 2.78 -13.30
N ILE A 220 6.70 1.80 -13.04
CA ILE A 220 6.36 0.74 -13.99
C ILE A 220 5.32 1.28 -14.96
N LYS A 221 5.70 1.43 -16.23
CA LYS A 221 4.88 2.08 -17.27
C LYS A 221 4.45 1.13 -18.37
N SER A 222 5.14 -0.01 -18.53
CA SER A 222 4.95 -0.92 -19.65
C SER A 222 5.27 -2.37 -19.26
N LYS A 223 4.92 -3.30 -20.13
CA LYS A 223 5.32 -4.71 -20.01
C LYS A 223 6.84 -4.89 -20.07
N LYS A 224 7.56 -4.04 -20.80
CA LYS A 224 9.02 -4.08 -20.84
C LYS A 224 9.66 -3.80 -19.48
N ASP A 225 9.07 -2.90 -18.69
CA ASP A 225 9.53 -2.64 -17.33
C ASP A 225 9.31 -3.88 -16.44
N ILE A 226 8.17 -4.56 -16.59
CA ILE A 226 7.89 -5.83 -15.90
C ILE A 226 8.91 -6.89 -16.31
N GLU A 227 9.14 -7.11 -17.61
CA GLU A 227 10.10 -8.08 -18.11
C GLU A 227 11.52 -7.80 -17.58
N TYR A 228 11.91 -6.53 -17.53
CA TYR A 228 13.18 -6.10 -16.96
C TYR A 228 13.28 -6.46 -15.47
N LEU A 229 12.27 -6.17 -14.68
CA LEU A 229 12.24 -6.48 -13.25
C LEU A 229 12.22 -8.00 -13.00
N GLN A 230 11.49 -8.77 -13.83
CA GLN A 230 11.44 -10.23 -13.76
C GLN A 230 12.80 -10.89 -14.03
N GLN A 231 13.62 -10.34 -14.94
CA GLN A 231 15.01 -10.79 -15.17
C GLN A 231 15.87 -10.67 -13.90
N HIS A 232 15.43 -9.83 -12.93
CA HIS A 232 16.09 -9.65 -11.63
C HIS A 232 15.33 -10.33 -10.46
N ASN A 233 14.47 -11.33 -10.77
CA ASN A 233 13.69 -12.09 -9.79
C ASN A 233 12.71 -11.24 -8.97
N ILE A 234 12.14 -10.20 -9.59
CA ILE A 234 11.05 -9.40 -9.01
C ILE A 234 9.80 -9.70 -9.82
N ASN A 235 8.79 -10.33 -9.19
CA ASN A 235 7.59 -10.82 -9.86
C ASN A 235 6.29 -10.21 -9.32
N VAL A 236 6.38 -9.30 -8.36
CA VAL A 236 5.22 -8.62 -7.77
C VAL A 236 5.38 -7.11 -7.95
N PHE A 237 4.34 -6.48 -8.46
CA PHE A 237 4.35 -5.09 -8.91
C PHE A 237 3.16 -4.33 -8.35
N LEU A 238 3.39 -3.12 -7.81
CA LEU A 238 2.34 -2.16 -7.49
C LEU A 238 2.33 -1.08 -8.58
N ILE A 239 1.24 -1.03 -9.35
CA ILE A 239 1.12 -0.17 -10.53
C ILE A 239 -0.10 0.72 -10.38
N GLY A 240 0.10 2.03 -10.43
CA GLY A 240 -0.98 3.01 -10.29
C GLY A 240 -1.12 3.91 -11.51
N GLU A 241 -0.21 4.87 -11.68
CA GLU A 241 -0.39 5.96 -12.64
C GLU A 241 -0.62 5.50 -14.08
N SER A 242 0.16 4.56 -14.57
CA SER A 242 0.02 4.02 -15.93
C SER A 242 -1.27 3.23 -16.14
N LEU A 243 -1.73 2.47 -15.12
CA LEU A 243 -3.03 1.79 -15.17
C LEU A 243 -4.20 2.78 -15.11
N MET A 244 -4.12 3.81 -14.27
CA MET A 244 -5.17 4.83 -14.16
C MET A 244 -5.34 5.64 -15.44
N LYS A 245 -4.25 5.93 -16.13
CA LYS A 245 -4.24 6.66 -17.42
C LYS A 245 -4.62 5.78 -18.62
N GLY A 246 -4.58 4.46 -18.47
CA GLY A 246 -4.78 3.50 -19.56
C GLY A 246 -3.53 3.24 -20.40
N ASP A 247 -2.44 3.97 -20.19
CA ASP A 247 -1.20 3.89 -20.97
C ASP A 247 -0.53 2.50 -20.91
N PHE A 248 -0.74 1.78 -19.80
CA PHE A 248 -0.15 0.46 -19.56
C PHE A 248 -0.62 -0.61 -20.55
N PHE A 249 -1.83 -0.46 -21.09
CA PHE A 249 -2.43 -1.42 -22.00
C PHE A 249 -2.02 -1.22 -23.47
N GLU A 250 -1.46 -0.06 -23.79
CA GLU A 250 -1.12 0.36 -25.15
C GLU A 250 0.33 0.04 -25.55
N THR A 251 1.16 -0.43 -24.60
CA THR A 251 2.59 -0.70 -24.78
C THR A 251 2.94 -2.16 -24.57
#